data_30beba68c1b4fd259fc12c3e168cac8f
#
_entry.id   30beba68c1b4fd259fc12c3e168cac8f
#
_cell.length_a   1.000
_cell.length_b   1.000
_cell.length_c   1.000
_cell.angle_alpha   90.00
_cell.angle_beta   90.00
_cell.angle_gamma   90.00
#
_symmetry.space_group_name_H-M   'P 1'
#
loop_
_entity.id
_entity.type
_entity.pdbx_description
1 polymer ?
#
loop_
_entity_poly.entity_id
_entity_poly.type
_entity_poly.pdbx_seq_one_letter_code
_entity_poly.pdbx_strand_id
1 'polypeptide(L)'
;MPSILILGGGAAGLAAALAAAQSAPRAQVVVLERSPRPGKKLLATGNGRCNLDNTGIAPERYFTADPAALLPLLDAVNAADPLGWFRALGLYTRTDEAGRIYPYSNQAADVLALLEHHLAQHHVQLRTGCTVRTLSQSRSGYAVQFETAEGSTETLRADAVICAMGGAAGPQFGTDGFGTRFAAQCGGRTEPLYPCLTALQCAKPNKTLAGIRAKAAASLLDGSRVLAAETGEVQFTDYGLSGICIMQLSGLLAPGRSPKAPAVELDLFPALDEAELTALFRSHAAQTAGDSPARFWLGLLNRKLGCAVWSAAGLRDGNMPAVLTAGQWQKLAHTAKHWRFEGLTSCGWKQAQVTGGGLSLREVDAHFQFQGCPGLYFVGETLDCAGSCGGFNLHWAFGSGIAAGRDAARRVQRQRKK
;
A
#
# COMPACT_ATOMS: atom_id res chain seq x y z
N MET A 1 36.08 11.31 7.64
CA MET A 1 35.14 11.77 6.60
C MET A 1 33.75 11.67 7.18
N PRO A 2 32.80 12.64 6.96
CA PRO A 2 31.42 12.45 7.39
C PRO A 2 30.85 11.17 6.79
N SER A 3 30.04 10.44 7.57
CA SER A 3 29.54 9.14 7.14
C SER A 3 28.04 8.98 7.43
N ILE A 4 27.29 8.53 6.43
CA ILE A 4 25.86 8.28 6.51
C ILE A 4 25.61 6.85 6.06
N LEU A 5 24.94 6.08 6.89
CA LEU A 5 24.61 4.68 6.60
C LEU A 5 23.10 4.54 6.41
N ILE A 6 22.72 3.92 5.30
CA ILE A 6 21.33 3.65 4.96
C ILE A 6 21.07 2.15 5.13
N LEU A 7 20.06 1.78 5.88
CA LEU A 7 19.67 0.40 6.14
C LEU A 7 18.43 0.05 5.31
N GLY A 8 18.63 -0.70 4.23
CA GLY A 8 17.63 -1.10 3.25
C GLY A 8 17.74 -0.35 1.92
N GLY A 9 17.82 -1.08 0.81
CA GLY A 9 17.91 -0.60 -0.58
C GLY A 9 16.55 -0.59 -1.30
N GLY A 10 15.45 -0.29 -0.59
CA GLY A 10 14.12 -0.06 -1.15
C GLY A 10 13.92 1.38 -1.64
N ALA A 11 12.70 1.73 -2.04
CA ALA A 11 12.37 3.07 -2.57
C ALA A 11 12.84 4.20 -1.64
N ALA A 12 12.48 4.14 -0.36
CA ALA A 12 12.86 5.15 0.63
C ALA A 12 14.38 5.22 0.85
N GLY A 13 15.04 4.06 0.92
CA GLY A 13 16.50 3.99 1.17
C GLY A 13 17.33 4.49 0.00
N LEU A 14 16.98 4.14 -1.24
CA LEU A 14 17.68 4.63 -2.42
C LEU A 14 17.51 6.15 -2.59
N ALA A 15 16.30 6.66 -2.33
CA ALA A 15 16.04 8.10 -2.35
C ALA A 15 16.81 8.85 -1.24
N ALA A 16 16.83 8.28 -0.01
CA ALA A 16 17.58 8.84 1.10
C ALA A 16 19.09 8.90 0.82
N ALA A 17 19.64 7.81 0.28
CA ALA A 17 21.05 7.71 -0.06
C ALA A 17 21.46 8.75 -1.11
N LEU A 18 20.68 8.87 -2.19
CA LEU A 18 20.97 9.82 -3.26
C LEU A 18 20.80 11.27 -2.78
N ALA A 19 19.71 11.58 -2.05
CA ALA A 19 19.48 12.91 -1.50
C ALA A 19 20.58 13.33 -0.50
N ALA A 20 21.06 12.39 0.31
CA ALA A 20 22.18 12.61 1.22
C ALA A 20 23.47 12.92 0.44
N ALA A 21 23.81 12.12 -0.55
CA ALA A 21 25.02 12.29 -1.35
C ALA A 21 25.02 13.60 -2.16
N GLN A 22 23.87 13.97 -2.74
CA GLN A 22 23.69 15.27 -3.42
C GLN A 22 23.88 16.45 -2.47
N SER A 23 23.34 16.35 -1.22
CA SER A 23 23.39 17.42 -0.23
C SER A 23 24.74 17.51 0.50
N ALA A 24 25.48 16.41 0.61
CA ALA A 24 26.80 16.35 1.23
C ALA A 24 27.82 15.59 0.36
N PRO A 25 28.32 16.18 -0.75
CA PRO A 25 29.20 15.48 -1.71
C PRO A 25 30.52 14.97 -1.12
N ARG A 26 30.92 15.45 0.06
CA ARG A 26 32.12 14.98 0.77
C ARG A 26 31.83 13.92 1.83
N ALA A 27 30.58 13.54 2.02
CA ALA A 27 30.22 12.49 2.96
C ALA A 27 30.34 11.11 2.27
N GLN A 28 30.82 10.13 3.02
CA GLN A 28 30.70 8.74 2.62
C GLN A 28 29.27 8.28 2.88
N VAL A 29 28.58 7.86 1.82
CA VAL A 29 27.21 7.29 1.91
C VAL A 29 27.28 5.82 1.54
N VAL A 30 26.78 4.95 2.45
CA VAL A 30 26.76 3.50 2.26
C VAL A 30 25.34 3.01 2.43
N VAL A 31 24.86 2.17 1.51
CA VAL A 31 23.58 1.46 1.62
C VAL A 31 23.86 -0.01 1.91
N LEU A 32 23.25 -0.54 2.97
CA LEU A 32 23.22 -1.98 3.27
C LEU A 32 21.89 -2.55 2.83
N GLU A 33 21.92 -3.49 1.88
CA GLU A 33 20.73 -4.19 1.37
C GLU A 33 20.89 -5.69 1.57
N ARG A 34 19.85 -6.33 2.13
CA ARG A 34 19.83 -7.76 2.41
C ARG A 34 19.77 -8.63 1.14
N SER A 35 18.98 -8.17 0.17
CA SER A 35 18.78 -8.89 -1.10
C SER A 35 20.03 -8.78 -1.99
N PRO A 36 20.23 -9.72 -2.94
CA PRO A 36 21.32 -9.61 -3.93
C PRO A 36 21.19 -8.40 -4.87
N ARG A 37 20.00 -7.79 -4.93
CA ARG A 37 19.72 -6.61 -5.75
C ARG A 37 18.81 -5.65 -4.96
N PRO A 38 19.04 -4.33 -5.06
CA PRO A 38 18.16 -3.34 -4.46
C PRO A 38 16.82 -3.24 -5.21
N GLY A 39 15.88 -2.52 -4.66
CA GLY A 39 14.64 -2.14 -5.34
C GLY A 39 13.67 -3.28 -5.66
N LYS A 40 13.84 -4.49 -5.10
CA LYS A 40 13.06 -5.67 -5.46
C LYS A 40 11.54 -5.45 -5.33
N LYS A 41 11.08 -4.81 -4.25
CA LYS A 41 9.66 -4.46 -4.08
C LYS A 41 9.25 -3.31 -5.01
N LEU A 42 10.12 -2.34 -5.27
CA LEU A 42 9.88 -1.24 -6.21
C LEU A 42 9.55 -1.76 -7.61
N LEU A 43 10.31 -2.75 -8.10
CA LEU A 43 10.09 -3.36 -9.42
C LEU A 43 8.69 -4.00 -9.58
N ALA A 44 8.06 -4.44 -8.48
CA ALA A 44 6.74 -5.05 -8.50
C ALA A 44 5.59 -4.02 -8.41
N THR A 45 5.88 -2.76 -8.07
CA THR A 45 4.84 -1.74 -7.87
C THR A 45 4.11 -1.38 -9.16
N GLY A 46 2.80 -1.10 -9.04
CA GLY A 46 1.97 -0.76 -10.19
C GLY A 46 1.94 -1.84 -11.27
N ASN A 47 2.07 -3.12 -10.91
CA ASN A 47 2.23 -4.25 -11.86
C ASN A 47 3.44 -4.06 -12.78
N GLY A 48 4.60 -3.68 -12.23
CA GLY A 48 5.84 -3.45 -12.95
C GLY A 48 5.95 -2.08 -13.62
N ARG A 49 4.97 -1.17 -13.41
CA ARG A 49 4.95 0.17 -14.02
C ARG A 49 5.45 1.28 -13.11
N CYS A 50 5.59 1.04 -11.81
CA CYS A 50 5.95 2.02 -10.78
C CYS A 50 4.97 3.21 -10.71
N ASN A 51 3.89 3.06 -9.96
CA ASN A 51 2.99 4.18 -9.65
C ASN A 51 3.65 5.09 -8.61
N LEU A 52 4.39 6.09 -9.08
CA LEU A 52 5.30 6.94 -8.28
C LEU A 52 4.57 7.83 -7.28
N ASP A 53 3.39 8.33 -7.67
CA ASP A 53 2.71 9.41 -6.95
C ASP A 53 1.22 9.47 -7.35
N ASN A 54 0.48 10.41 -6.75
CA ASN A 54 -0.91 10.70 -7.07
C ASN A 54 -1.19 12.20 -6.96
N THR A 55 -2.05 12.74 -7.81
CA THR A 55 -2.49 14.14 -7.73
C THR A 55 -3.43 14.41 -6.54
N GLY A 56 -4.02 13.38 -5.96
CA GLY A 56 -4.96 13.45 -4.83
C GLY A 56 -4.30 13.17 -3.48
N ILE A 57 -3.04 13.59 -3.25
CA ILE A 57 -2.37 13.44 -1.96
C ILE A 57 -3.14 14.24 -0.89
N ALA A 58 -3.66 13.52 0.11
CA ALA A 58 -4.39 14.08 1.24
C ALA A 58 -4.30 13.15 2.46
N PRO A 59 -4.41 13.66 3.70
CA PRO A 59 -4.27 12.84 4.91
C PRO A 59 -5.24 11.65 4.97
N GLU A 60 -6.45 11.80 4.44
CA GLU A 60 -7.51 10.78 4.41
C GLU A 60 -7.15 9.58 3.53
N ARG A 61 -6.10 9.68 2.73
CA ARG A 61 -5.57 8.60 1.90
C ARG A 61 -4.57 7.71 2.63
N TYR A 62 -4.34 7.96 3.91
CA TYR A 62 -3.36 7.20 4.70
C TYR A 62 -4.00 6.55 5.92
N PHE A 63 -3.64 5.31 6.17
CA PHE A 63 -4.04 4.52 7.33
C PHE A 63 -2.93 4.59 8.38
N THR A 64 -3.24 5.14 9.55
CA THR A 64 -2.33 5.26 10.69
C THR A 64 -3.12 5.18 11.99
N ALA A 65 -2.45 4.87 13.09
CA ALA A 65 -3.02 4.96 14.42
C ALA A 65 -3.19 6.40 14.90
N ASP A 66 -2.41 7.32 14.34
CA ASP A 66 -2.38 8.73 14.77
C ASP A 66 -2.46 9.70 13.58
N PRO A 67 -3.68 10.02 13.09
CA PRO A 67 -3.85 10.97 12.01
C PRO A 67 -3.32 12.37 12.30
N ALA A 68 -3.30 12.80 13.58
CA ALA A 68 -2.79 14.12 13.94
C ALA A 68 -1.26 14.20 13.81
N ALA A 69 -0.55 13.12 14.13
CA ALA A 69 0.90 13.05 13.96
C ALA A 69 1.32 12.90 12.49
N LEU A 70 0.41 12.44 11.61
CA LEU A 70 0.67 12.34 10.18
C LEU A 70 0.83 13.72 9.52
N LEU A 71 0.04 14.72 9.89
CA LEU A 71 -0.04 16.01 9.18
C LEU A 71 1.33 16.68 8.97
N PRO A 72 2.13 16.97 10.01
CA PRO A 72 3.42 17.62 9.83
C PRO A 72 4.42 16.76 9.04
N LEU A 73 4.30 15.44 9.09
CA LEU A 73 5.16 14.54 8.34
C LEU A 73 4.77 14.48 6.85
N LEU A 74 3.47 14.53 6.56
CA LEU A 74 2.98 14.58 5.18
C LEU A 74 3.35 15.94 4.53
N ASP A 75 3.29 17.04 5.29
CA ASP A 75 3.77 18.34 4.83
C ASP A 75 5.28 18.30 4.50
N ALA A 76 6.07 17.63 5.32
CA ALA A 76 7.51 17.45 5.06
C ALA A 76 7.77 16.58 3.81
N VAL A 77 6.97 15.53 3.60
CA VAL A 77 7.00 14.69 2.38
C VAL A 77 6.64 15.52 1.14
N ASN A 78 5.58 16.32 1.21
CA ASN A 78 5.17 17.20 0.12
C ASN A 78 6.25 18.26 -0.19
N ALA A 79 6.86 18.86 0.85
CA ALA A 79 7.95 19.83 0.71
C ALA A 79 9.25 19.22 0.17
N ALA A 80 9.44 17.91 0.31
CA ALA A 80 10.56 17.20 -0.31
C ALA A 80 10.44 17.14 -1.84
N ASP A 81 9.23 17.33 -2.37
CA ASP A 81 8.87 17.35 -3.78
C ASP A 81 9.42 16.16 -4.57
N PRO A 82 8.91 14.93 -4.33
CA PRO A 82 9.43 13.74 -4.99
C PRO A 82 9.38 13.81 -6.52
N LEU A 83 8.31 14.37 -7.09
CA LEU A 83 8.16 14.48 -8.54
C LEU A 83 9.14 15.47 -9.16
N GLY A 84 9.30 16.65 -8.55
CA GLY A 84 10.32 17.63 -8.98
C GLY A 84 11.71 17.09 -8.84
N TRP A 85 12.00 16.34 -7.76
CA TRP A 85 13.28 15.67 -7.56
C TRP A 85 13.55 14.62 -8.65
N PHE A 86 12.57 13.76 -8.98
CA PHE A 86 12.71 12.80 -10.08
C PHE A 86 12.87 13.48 -11.44
N ARG A 87 12.16 14.58 -11.68
CA ARG A 87 12.32 15.38 -12.90
C ARG A 87 13.75 15.93 -13.04
N ALA A 88 14.33 16.40 -11.92
CA ALA A 88 15.73 16.86 -11.90
C ALA A 88 16.74 15.74 -12.19
N LEU A 89 16.38 14.48 -11.90
CA LEU A 89 17.17 13.30 -12.28
C LEU A 89 16.94 12.86 -13.73
N GLY A 90 16.04 13.51 -14.48
CA GLY A 90 15.72 13.14 -15.86
C GLY A 90 14.55 12.17 -16.02
N LEU A 91 13.77 11.87 -14.95
CA LEU A 91 12.57 11.06 -15.03
C LEU A 91 11.35 11.91 -15.41
N TYR A 92 10.79 11.66 -16.57
CA TYR A 92 9.54 12.28 -17.00
C TYR A 92 8.35 11.38 -16.63
N THR A 93 7.24 12.00 -16.25
CA THR A 93 6.06 11.29 -15.75
C THR A 93 4.80 11.69 -16.52
N ARG A 94 3.79 10.84 -16.47
CA ARG A 94 2.43 11.09 -16.95
C ARG A 94 1.40 10.73 -15.90
N THR A 95 0.29 11.45 -15.91
CA THR A 95 -0.85 11.22 -15.01
C THR A 95 -1.97 10.51 -15.79
N ASP A 96 -2.62 9.53 -15.17
CA ASP A 96 -3.83 8.92 -15.73
C ASP A 96 -5.11 9.59 -15.18
N GLU A 97 -6.28 9.16 -15.69
CA GLU A 97 -7.58 9.73 -15.32
C GLU A 97 -7.93 9.59 -13.83
N ALA A 98 -7.32 8.63 -13.14
CA ALA A 98 -7.49 8.43 -11.69
C ALA A 98 -6.44 9.20 -10.85
N GLY A 99 -5.69 10.12 -11.46
CA GLY A 99 -4.67 10.91 -10.79
C GLY A 99 -3.37 10.16 -10.48
N ARG A 100 -3.22 8.91 -10.92
CA ARG A 100 -2.02 8.10 -10.69
C ARG A 100 -0.89 8.52 -11.61
N ILE A 101 0.31 8.66 -11.05
CA ILE A 101 1.47 9.18 -11.76
C ILE A 101 2.49 8.06 -12.00
N TYR A 102 2.81 7.84 -13.27
CA TYR A 102 3.73 6.81 -13.74
C TYR A 102 4.89 7.41 -14.53
N PRO A 103 6.06 6.74 -14.61
CA PRO A 103 7.07 7.13 -15.59
C PRO A 103 6.50 7.03 -17.00
N TYR A 104 6.98 7.86 -17.92
CA TYR A 104 6.54 7.81 -19.32
C TYR A 104 6.75 6.44 -19.96
N SER A 105 7.84 5.77 -19.61
CA SER A 105 8.16 4.41 -20.08
C SER A 105 7.22 3.34 -19.57
N ASN A 106 6.43 3.61 -18.49
CA ASN A 106 5.64 2.59 -17.78
C ASN A 106 6.46 1.41 -17.25
N GLN A 107 7.73 1.60 -16.94
CA GLN A 107 8.63 0.56 -16.49
C GLN A 107 9.23 0.92 -15.11
N ALA A 108 8.96 0.10 -14.10
CA ALA A 108 9.58 0.24 -12.78
C ALA A 108 11.10 0.02 -12.85
N ALA A 109 11.55 -0.78 -13.80
CA ALA A 109 12.96 -1.04 -14.05
C ALA A 109 13.73 0.24 -14.43
N ASP A 110 13.12 1.13 -15.21
CA ASP A 110 13.76 2.38 -15.61
C ASP A 110 13.92 3.35 -14.44
N VAL A 111 12.92 3.38 -13.55
CA VAL A 111 13.01 4.17 -12.31
C VAL A 111 14.16 3.69 -11.43
N LEU A 112 14.30 2.37 -11.26
CA LEU A 112 15.38 1.78 -10.49
C LEU A 112 16.74 2.03 -11.16
N ALA A 113 16.85 1.80 -12.46
CA ALA A 113 18.09 2.02 -13.22
C ALA A 113 18.56 3.48 -13.16
N LEU A 114 17.62 4.44 -13.23
CA LEU A 114 17.92 5.86 -13.07
C LEU A 114 18.47 6.18 -11.68
N LEU A 115 17.85 5.62 -10.62
CA LEU A 115 18.34 5.78 -9.25
C LEU A 115 19.75 5.18 -9.10
N GLU A 116 19.99 3.96 -9.59
CA GLU A 116 21.29 3.30 -9.53
C GLU A 116 22.38 4.08 -10.30
N HIS A 117 22.04 4.63 -11.47
CA HIS A 117 22.93 5.50 -12.24
C HIS A 117 23.38 6.73 -11.45
N HIS A 118 22.44 7.46 -10.84
CA HIS A 118 22.77 8.63 -10.05
C HIS A 118 23.49 8.30 -8.74
N LEU A 119 23.14 7.18 -8.09
CA LEU A 119 23.90 6.71 -6.92
C LEU A 119 25.38 6.45 -7.27
N ALA A 120 25.63 5.82 -8.42
CA ALA A 120 27.00 5.59 -8.90
C ALA A 120 27.74 6.90 -9.23
N GLN A 121 27.06 7.85 -9.89
CA GLN A 121 27.63 9.18 -10.18
C GLN A 121 28.02 9.95 -8.91
N HIS A 122 27.25 9.78 -7.83
CA HIS A 122 27.52 10.39 -6.53
C HIS A 122 28.38 9.52 -5.60
N HIS A 123 29.01 8.46 -6.13
CA HIS A 123 29.92 7.56 -5.40
C HIS A 123 29.29 6.91 -4.15
N VAL A 124 27.97 6.68 -4.16
CA VAL A 124 27.29 5.94 -3.09
C VAL A 124 27.69 4.47 -3.15
N GLN A 125 28.14 3.92 -2.02
CA GLN A 125 28.50 2.50 -1.93
C GLN A 125 27.23 1.69 -1.66
N LEU A 126 26.84 0.85 -2.61
CA LEU A 126 25.73 -0.09 -2.46
C LEU A 126 26.29 -1.49 -2.13
N ARG A 127 26.09 -1.93 -0.88
CA ARG A 127 26.51 -3.25 -0.40
C ARG A 127 25.28 -4.16 -0.30
N THR A 128 25.18 -5.12 -1.17
CA THR A 128 24.10 -6.13 -1.21
C THR A 128 24.49 -7.39 -0.45
N GLY A 129 23.51 -8.27 -0.13
CA GLY A 129 23.75 -9.46 0.68
C GLY A 129 24.07 -9.16 2.15
N CYS A 130 23.74 -7.95 2.64
CA CYS A 130 24.06 -7.49 3.98
C CYS A 130 22.84 -7.47 4.89
N THR A 131 22.74 -8.42 5.80
CA THR A 131 21.62 -8.50 6.78
C THR A 131 21.98 -7.78 8.06
N VAL A 132 21.35 -6.62 8.29
CA VAL A 132 21.51 -5.84 9.53
C VAL A 132 21.03 -6.68 10.74
N ARG A 133 21.79 -6.61 11.84
CA ARG A 133 21.50 -7.32 13.09
C ARG A 133 21.24 -6.37 14.25
N THR A 134 22.19 -5.48 14.55
CA THR A 134 22.10 -4.58 15.70
C THR A 134 22.60 -3.17 15.35
N LEU A 135 22.13 -2.21 16.14
CA LEU A 135 22.64 -0.84 16.18
C LEU A 135 23.03 -0.52 17.60
N SER A 136 24.19 0.06 17.79
CA SER A 136 24.61 0.67 19.05
C SER A 136 24.94 2.14 18.86
N GLN A 137 24.52 2.96 19.81
CA GLN A 137 24.85 4.38 19.84
C GLN A 137 26.03 4.64 20.78
N SER A 138 26.91 5.53 20.41
CA SER A 138 28.03 6.01 21.22
C SER A 138 28.10 7.54 21.17
N ARG A 139 28.99 8.13 21.98
CA ARG A 139 29.24 9.60 21.93
C ARG A 139 29.74 10.07 20.58
N SER A 140 30.36 9.20 19.78
CA SER A 140 30.96 9.49 18.47
C SER A 140 30.08 9.11 17.29
N GLY A 141 28.82 8.68 17.48
CA GLY A 141 27.92 8.26 16.42
C GLY A 141 27.37 6.85 16.64
N TYR A 142 27.10 6.15 15.57
CA TYR A 142 26.44 4.84 15.55
C TYR A 142 27.40 3.75 15.05
N ALA A 143 27.22 2.53 15.55
CA ALA A 143 27.85 1.33 15.02
C ALA A 143 26.75 0.33 14.64
N VAL A 144 26.73 -0.11 13.38
CA VAL A 144 25.78 -1.08 12.85
C VAL A 144 26.50 -2.37 12.57
N GLN A 145 26.05 -3.46 13.21
CA GLN A 145 26.53 -4.80 12.95
C GLN A 145 25.62 -5.48 11.93
N PHE A 146 26.20 -6.15 10.95
CA PHE A 146 25.49 -6.88 9.91
C PHE A 146 26.26 -8.13 9.50
N GLU A 147 25.55 -9.07 8.92
CA GLU A 147 26.07 -10.31 8.39
C GLU A 147 26.12 -10.21 6.86
N THR A 148 27.24 -10.59 6.26
CA THR A 148 27.43 -10.62 4.82
C THR A 148 26.86 -11.89 4.20
N ALA A 149 26.75 -11.94 2.88
CA ALA A 149 26.30 -13.14 2.15
C ALA A 149 27.20 -14.37 2.39
N GLU A 150 28.47 -14.13 2.70
CA GLU A 150 29.48 -15.15 3.00
C GLU A 150 29.40 -15.64 4.46
N GLY A 151 28.46 -15.10 5.27
CA GLY A 151 28.25 -15.46 6.67
C GLY A 151 29.21 -14.80 7.66
N SER A 152 30.04 -13.83 7.21
CA SER A 152 30.90 -13.06 8.10
C SER A 152 30.11 -11.93 8.77
N THR A 153 30.45 -11.64 10.03
CA THR A 153 29.89 -10.49 10.76
C THR A 153 30.81 -9.30 10.65
N GLU A 154 30.30 -8.20 10.14
CA GLU A 154 31.00 -6.92 10.01
C GLU A 154 30.33 -5.80 10.82
N THR A 155 31.08 -4.74 11.11
CA THR A 155 30.57 -3.54 11.80
C THR A 155 31.00 -2.30 11.03
N LEU A 156 30.03 -1.46 10.66
CA LEU A 156 30.26 -0.12 10.11
C LEU A 156 29.90 0.94 11.12
N ARG A 157 30.72 2.00 11.20
CA ARG A 157 30.47 3.19 12.02
C ARG A 157 29.96 4.32 11.13
N ALA A 158 29.01 5.11 11.63
CA ALA A 158 28.46 6.25 10.92
C ALA A 158 28.08 7.39 11.87
N ASP A 159 28.17 8.62 11.36
CA ASP A 159 27.73 9.83 12.09
C ASP A 159 26.19 9.97 12.06
N ALA A 160 25.54 9.39 11.04
CA ALA A 160 24.08 9.29 10.90
C ALA A 160 23.67 7.97 10.30
N VAL A 161 22.48 7.45 10.70
CA VAL A 161 21.88 6.20 10.22
C VAL A 161 20.44 6.46 9.80
N ILE A 162 20.05 6.00 8.61
CA ILE A 162 18.67 6.07 8.11
C ILE A 162 18.13 4.65 7.94
N CYS A 163 17.11 4.32 8.74
CA CYS A 163 16.44 3.03 8.73
C CYS A 163 15.32 3.04 7.69
N ALA A 164 15.51 2.36 6.58
CA ALA A 164 14.61 2.24 5.44
C ALA A 164 14.30 0.77 5.11
N MET A 165 14.20 -0.08 6.15
CA MET A 165 14.12 -1.54 6.01
C MET A 165 12.71 -2.05 5.66
N GLY A 166 11.74 -1.14 5.49
CA GLY A 166 10.38 -1.48 5.09
C GLY A 166 9.57 -2.18 6.17
N GLY A 167 8.43 -2.75 5.78
CA GLY A 167 7.51 -3.46 6.65
C GLY A 167 7.54 -4.99 6.47
N ALA A 168 6.36 -5.65 6.56
CA ALA A 168 6.19 -7.09 6.46
C ALA A 168 5.45 -7.54 5.18
N ALA A 169 4.80 -6.61 4.47
CA ALA A 169 4.01 -6.93 3.29
C ALA A 169 4.89 -7.34 2.09
N GLY A 170 4.51 -8.43 1.43
CA GLY A 170 5.23 -8.99 0.30
C GLY A 170 6.53 -9.69 0.70
N PRO A 171 6.50 -10.73 1.57
CA PRO A 171 7.71 -11.43 2.04
C PRO A 171 8.54 -12.04 0.90
N GLN A 172 7.92 -12.34 -0.26
CA GLN A 172 8.62 -12.76 -1.48
C GLN A 172 9.59 -11.69 -2.02
N PHE A 173 9.46 -10.44 -1.62
CA PHE A 173 10.37 -9.34 -1.95
C PHE A 173 11.48 -9.13 -0.92
N GLY A 174 11.54 -9.98 0.12
CA GLY A 174 12.55 -9.91 1.15
C GLY A 174 12.16 -9.06 2.37
N THR A 175 10.88 -8.75 2.57
CA THR A 175 10.36 -8.05 3.75
C THR A 175 9.87 -9.04 4.81
N ASP A 176 10.06 -8.74 6.10
CA ASP A 176 9.69 -9.62 7.22
C ASP A 176 9.29 -8.86 8.49
N GLY A 177 9.08 -7.54 8.38
CA GLY A 177 8.79 -6.66 9.52
C GLY A 177 9.99 -6.41 10.44
N PHE A 178 11.21 -6.74 10.00
CA PHE A 178 12.41 -6.49 10.82
C PHE A 178 12.61 -5.01 11.11
N GLY A 179 12.28 -4.10 10.18
CA GLY A 179 12.39 -2.65 10.38
C GLY A 179 11.63 -2.16 11.63
N THR A 180 10.40 -2.64 11.84
CA THR A 180 9.60 -2.30 13.03
C THR A 180 10.20 -2.91 14.30
N ARG A 181 10.64 -4.19 14.26
CA ARG A 181 11.32 -4.82 15.40
C ARG A 181 12.63 -4.09 15.75
N PHE A 182 13.36 -3.66 14.75
CA PHE A 182 14.58 -2.87 14.92
C PHE A 182 14.29 -1.50 15.55
N ALA A 183 13.22 -0.82 15.14
CA ALA A 183 12.78 0.43 15.76
C ALA A 183 12.43 0.23 17.25
N ALA A 184 11.74 -0.87 17.59
CA ALA A 184 11.45 -1.23 18.98
C ALA A 184 12.73 -1.52 19.78
N GLN A 185 13.74 -2.17 19.20
CA GLN A 185 15.05 -2.38 19.83
C GLN A 185 15.77 -1.06 20.08
N CYS A 186 15.54 -0.03 19.26
CA CYS A 186 16.04 1.32 19.48
C CYS A 186 15.24 2.11 20.54
N GLY A 187 14.23 1.51 21.17
CA GLY A 187 13.38 2.13 22.19
C GLY A 187 12.13 2.82 21.65
N GLY A 188 11.84 2.69 20.35
CA GLY A 188 10.65 3.29 19.72
C GLY A 188 9.38 2.53 20.05
N ARG A 189 8.28 3.27 20.27
CA ARG A 189 6.95 2.71 20.41
C ARG A 189 6.42 2.31 19.02
N THR A 190 5.90 1.11 18.92
CA THR A 190 5.39 0.56 17.65
C THR A 190 3.92 0.19 17.74
N GLU A 191 3.22 0.39 16.63
CA GLU A 191 1.85 -0.09 16.44
C GLU A 191 1.88 -1.52 15.87
N PRO A 192 0.90 -2.38 16.21
CA PRO A 192 0.83 -3.74 15.71
C PRO A 192 0.79 -3.79 14.19
N LEU A 193 1.64 -4.64 13.60
CA LEU A 193 1.66 -4.82 12.15
C LEU A 193 0.44 -5.61 11.66
N TYR A 194 -0.14 -5.18 10.54
CA TYR A 194 -1.21 -5.90 9.87
C TYR A 194 -1.10 -5.81 8.35
N PRO A 195 -1.58 -6.84 7.62
CA PRO A 195 -1.63 -6.81 6.16
C PRO A 195 -2.64 -5.75 5.70
N CYS A 196 -2.17 -4.72 4.99
CA CYS A 196 -2.98 -3.65 4.45
C CYS A 196 -2.97 -3.69 2.92
N LEU A 197 -4.01 -3.18 2.27
CA LEU A 197 -4.24 -3.29 0.82
C LEU A 197 -4.13 -4.74 0.33
N THR A 198 -4.96 -5.59 0.90
CA THR A 198 -5.01 -7.03 0.59
C THR A 198 -6.42 -7.46 0.19
N ALA A 199 -6.53 -8.58 -0.51
CA ALA A 199 -7.81 -9.22 -0.74
C ALA A 199 -8.43 -9.70 0.60
N LEU A 200 -9.75 -9.87 0.64
CA LEU A 200 -10.51 -10.30 1.80
C LEU A 200 -11.06 -11.71 1.58
N GLN A 201 -10.83 -12.59 2.54
CA GLN A 201 -11.51 -13.85 2.66
C GLN A 201 -12.90 -13.62 3.26
N CYS A 202 -13.88 -14.43 2.86
CA CYS A 202 -15.25 -14.43 3.40
C CYS A 202 -15.57 -15.79 4.01
N ALA A 203 -16.44 -15.83 5.02
CA ALA A 203 -16.86 -17.09 5.64
C ALA A 203 -17.53 -18.05 4.64
N LYS A 204 -18.28 -17.53 3.67
CA LYS A 204 -18.98 -18.30 2.64
C LYS A 204 -18.69 -17.73 1.25
N PRO A 205 -17.49 -17.97 0.67
CA PRO A 205 -17.17 -17.49 -0.66
C PRO A 205 -17.96 -18.26 -1.73
N ASN A 206 -18.38 -17.55 -2.78
CA ASN A 206 -18.99 -18.21 -3.93
C ASN A 206 -17.90 -18.62 -4.93
N LYS A 207 -17.39 -19.85 -4.80
CA LYS A 207 -16.30 -20.39 -5.61
C LYS A 207 -16.60 -20.43 -7.11
N THR A 208 -17.89 -20.49 -7.51
CA THR A 208 -18.26 -20.51 -8.93
C THR A 208 -18.00 -19.19 -9.64
N LEU A 209 -17.83 -18.11 -8.86
CA LEU A 209 -17.52 -16.77 -9.36
C LEU A 209 -16.02 -16.50 -9.48
N ALA A 210 -15.15 -17.43 -9.11
CA ALA A 210 -13.70 -17.21 -9.15
C ALA A 210 -13.25 -16.71 -10.54
N GLY A 211 -12.50 -15.59 -10.55
CA GLY A 211 -12.02 -14.92 -11.75
C GLY A 211 -12.98 -13.92 -12.38
N ILE A 212 -14.25 -13.86 -11.94
CA ILE A 212 -15.20 -12.87 -12.45
C ILE A 212 -14.89 -11.50 -11.87
N ARG A 213 -15.02 -10.47 -12.71
CA ARG A 213 -14.89 -9.07 -12.34
C ARG A 213 -16.17 -8.32 -12.65
N ALA A 214 -16.51 -7.37 -11.77
CA ALA A 214 -17.66 -6.49 -11.96
C ALA A 214 -17.38 -5.11 -11.38
N LYS A 215 -17.89 -4.06 -12.00
CA LYS A 215 -17.97 -2.73 -11.38
C LYS A 215 -19.04 -2.76 -10.31
N ALA A 216 -18.73 -2.24 -9.14
CA ALA A 216 -19.67 -2.15 -8.02
C ALA A 216 -19.31 -0.99 -7.08
N ALA A 217 -20.27 -0.53 -6.30
CA ALA A 217 -19.96 0.16 -5.06
C ALA A 217 -19.82 -0.91 -3.97
N ALA A 218 -18.76 -0.79 -3.17
CA ALA A 218 -18.45 -1.70 -2.07
C ALA A 218 -18.42 -0.92 -0.77
N SER A 219 -19.22 -1.30 0.21
CA SER A 219 -19.27 -0.68 1.53
C SER A 219 -18.76 -1.64 2.60
N LEU A 220 -17.81 -1.19 3.44
CA LEU A 220 -17.41 -1.90 4.65
C LEU A 220 -18.37 -1.56 5.78
N LEU A 221 -18.92 -2.59 6.42
CA LEU A 221 -19.91 -2.45 7.47
C LEU A 221 -19.39 -3.00 8.81
N ASP A 222 -19.87 -2.43 9.91
CA ASP A 222 -19.87 -3.04 11.24
C ASP A 222 -21.34 -3.23 11.68
N GLY A 223 -21.86 -4.44 11.57
CA GLY A 223 -23.29 -4.69 11.68
C GLY A 223 -24.10 -4.01 10.57
N SER A 224 -24.88 -2.97 10.92
CA SER A 224 -25.62 -2.13 9.96
C SER A 224 -24.94 -0.79 9.64
N ARG A 225 -23.89 -0.43 10.39
CA ARG A 225 -23.19 0.84 10.23
C ARG A 225 -22.20 0.79 9.08
N VAL A 226 -22.33 1.68 8.10
CA VAL A 226 -21.30 1.90 7.05
C VAL A 226 -20.11 2.62 7.66
N LEU A 227 -18.93 2.04 7.52
CA LEU A 227 -17.65 2.62 7.96
C LEU A 227 -16.93 3.36 6.83
N ALA A 228 -16.96 2.78 5.64
CA ALA A 228 -16.39 3.38 4.43
C ALA A 228 -17.05 2.76 3.20
N ALA A 229 -17.00 3.49 2.09
CA ALA A 229 -17.46 3.01 0.79
C ALA A 229 -16.46 3.38 -0.31
N GLU A 230 -16.27 2.46 -1.24
CA GLU A 230 -15.39 2.60 -2.40
C GLU A 230 -16.12 2.12 -3.65
N THR A 231 -15.87 2.76 -4.78
CA THR A 231 -16.45 2.34 -6.06
C THR A 231 -15.35 1.92 -7.01
N GLY A 232 -15.52 0.77 -7.66
CA GLY A 232 -14.51 0.28 -8.59
C GLY A 232 -14.77 -1.14 -9.07
N GLU A 233 -13.73 -1.75 -9.63
CA GLU A 233 -13.77 -3.14 -10.04
C GLU A 233 -13.57 -4.05 -8.82
N VAL A 234 -14.56 -4.89 -8.55
CA VAL A 234 -14.48 -6.01 -7.62
C VAL A 234 -14.11 -7.26 -8.40
N GLN A 235 -13.17 -8.03 -7.89
CA GLN A 235 -12.82 -9.35 -8.40
C GLN A 235 -13.29 -10.42 -7.41
N PHE A 236 -14.13 -11.32 -7.86
CA PHE A 236 -14.52 -12.51 -7.09
C PHE A 236 -13.42 -13.56 -7.16
N THR A 237 -13.12 -14.19 -6.03
CA THR A 237 -12.12 -15.25 -5.91
C THR A 237 -12.75 -16.51 -5.29
N ASP A 238 -12.02 -17.61 -5.27
CA ASP A 238 -12.45 -18.85 -4.63
C ASP A 238 -12.45 -18.76 -3.09
N TYR A 239 -11.85 -17.72 -2.51
CA TYR A 239 -11.78 -17.45 -1.07
C TYR A 239 -12.56 -16.21 -0.63
N GLY A 240 -13.00 -15.35 -1.54
CA GLY A 240 -13.72 -14.12 -1.20
C GLY A 240 -13.67 -13.05 -2.27
N LEU A 241 -13.25 -11.84 -1.88
CA LEU A 241 -13.28 -10.64 -2.71
C LEU A 241 -11.89 -10.00 -2.84
N SER A 242 -11.60 -9.46 -4.02
CA SER A 242 -10.41 -8.69 -4.35
C SER A 242 -10.77 -7.51 -5.26
N GLY A 243 -9.79 -6.80 -5.78
CA GLY A 243 -9.97 -5.58 -6.56
C GLY A 243 -9.60 -4.34 -5.74
N ILE A 244 -9.32 -3.22 -6.43
CA ILE A 244 -8.76 -2.03 -5.77
C ILE A 244 -9.68 -1.52 -4.66
N CYS A 245 -10.99 -1.42 -4.91
CA CYS A 245 -11.97 -0.95 -3.92
C CYS A 245 -12.00 -1.86 -2.67
N ILE A 246 -11.94 -3.18 -2.83
CA ILE A 246 -11.89 -4.12 -1.70
C ILE A 246 -10.57 -4.01 -0.94
N MET A 247 -9.46 -3.87 -1.65
CA MET A 247 -8.14 -3.73 -1.03
C MET A 247 -8.04 -2.44 -0.21
N GLN A 248 -8.62 -1.34 -0.67
CA GLN A 248 -8.70 -0.10 0.10
C GLN A 248 -9.49 -0.29 1.40
N LEU A 249 -10.67 -0.92 1.33
CA LEU A 249 -11.47 -1.22 2.52
C LEU A 249 -10.72 -2.09 3.53
N SER A 250 -9.82 -2.97 3.07
CA SER A 250 -9.01 -3.82 3.95
C SER A 250 -8.08 -3.03 4.88
N GLY A 251 -7.70 -1.81 4.52
CA GLY A 251 -6.89 -0.92 5.34
C GLY A 251 -7.54 -0.55 6.68
N LEU A 252 -8.87 -0.65 6.76
CA LEU A 252 -9.63 -0.37 7.98
C LEU A 252 -9.72 -1.59 8.93
N LEU A 253 -9.17 -2.74 8.55
CA LEU A 253 -9.18 -3.95 9.38
C LEU A 253 -7.92 -4.06 10.27
N ALA A 254 -7.52 -2.93 10.87
CA ALA A 254 -6.36 -2.87 11.76
C ALA A 254 -6.63 -3.54 13.12
N PRO A 255 -5.68 -4.29 13.70
CA PRO A 255 -5.83 -4.90 15.02
C PRO A 255 -6.22 -3.87 16.10
N GLY A 256 -7.19 -4.23 16.93
CA GLY A 256 -7.70 -3.35 18.00
C GLY A 256 -8.61 -2.21 17.55
N ARG A 257 -8.69 -1.97 16.23
CA ARG A 257 -9.55 -0.94 15.60
C ARG A 257 -10.50 -1.52 14.57
N SER A 258 -10.39 -2.81 14.28
CA SER A 258 -11.26 -3.52 13.35
C SER A 258 -12.71 -3.55 13.84
N PRO A 259 -13.70 -3.51 12.92
CA PRO A 259 -15.10 -3.75 13.25
C PRO A 259 -15.28 -5.11 13.91
N LYS A 260 -16.26 -5.21 14.82
CA LYS A 260 -16.55 -6.47 15.55
C LYS A 260 -17.15 -7.55 14.64
N ALA A 261 -17.98 -7.14 13.70
CA ALA A 261 -18.65 -8.02 12.74
C ALA A 261 -18.50 -7.46 11.32
N PRO A 262 -17.27 -7.47 10.76
CA PRO A 262 -17.02 -6.86 9.47
C PRO A 262 -17.74 -7.60 8.34
N ALA A 263 -18.42 -6.84 7.49
CA ALA A 263 -19.03 -7.30 6.26
C ALA A 263 -18.71 -6.34 5.11
N VAL A 264 -18.61 -6.86 3.89
CA VAL A 264 -18.66 -6.05 2.67
C VAL A 264 -20.03 -6.22 2.03
N GLU A 265 -20.69 -5.12 1.77
CA GLU A 265 -21.91 -5.06 0.98
C GLU A 265 -21.58 -4.51 -0.42
N LEU A 266 -22.03 -5.22 -1.45
CA LEU A 266 -21.84 -4.84 -2.84
C LEU A 266 -23.15 -4.34 -3.44
N ASP A 267 -23.09 -3.14 -4.05
CA ASP A 267 -24.09 -2.64 -4.97
C ASP A 267 -23.57 -2.82 -6.41
N LEU A 268 -24.20 -3.74 -7.16
CA LEU A 268 -23.83 -4.05 -8.55
C LEU A 268 -24.45 -3.10 -9.57
N PHE A 269 -25.34 -2.19 -9.13
CA PHE A 269 -26.03 -1.19 -9.97
C PHE A 269 -26.04 0.17 -9.27
N PRO A 270 -24.88 0.77 -8.98
CA PRO A 270 -24.80 1.98 -8.14
C PRO A 270 -25.44 3.23 -8.77
N ALA A 271 -25.70 3.21 -10.07
CA ALA A 271 -26.34 4.32 -10.80
C ALA A 271 -27.88 4.33 -10.71
N LEU A 272 -28.48 3.26 -10.18
CA LEU A 272 -29.93 3.10 -10.11
C LEU A 272 -30.39 2.91 -8.66
N ASP A 273 -31.53 3.46 -8.30
CA ASP A 273 -32.20 3.11 -7.04
C ASP A 273 -32.91 1.74 -7.14
N GLU A 274 -33.47 1.22 -6.03
CA GLU A 274 -34.12 -0.08 -6.02
C GLU A 274 -35.40 -0.11 -6.87
N ALA A 275 -36.15 1.00 -6.94
CA ALA A 275 -37.37 1.09 -7.72
C ALA A 275 -37.06 1.10 -9.22
N GLU A 276 -36.09 1.91 -9.64
CA GLU A 276 -35.57 1.97 -11.01
C GLU A 276 -35.01 0.62 -11.45
N LEU A 277 -34.21 -0.04 -10.59
CA LEU A 277 -33.66 -1.36 -10.89
C LEU A 277 -34.74 -2.44 -10.99
N THR A 278 -35.76 -2.38 -10.12
CA THR A 278 -36.92 -3.29 -10.22
C THR A 278 -37.69 -3.09 -11.52
N ALA A 279 -37.92 -1.85 -11.93
CA ALA A 279 -38.59 -1.52 -13.20
C ALA A 279 -37.74 -1.99 -14.41
N LEU A 280 -36.42 -1.76 -14.38
CA LEU A 280 -35.48 -2.23 -15.39
C LEU A 280 -35.56 -3.77 -15.53
N PHE A 281 -35.48 -4.50 -14.42
CA PHE A 281 -35.54 -5.97 -14.44
C PHE A 281 -36.82 -6.51 -15.03
N ARG A 282 -37.97 -5.92 -14.68
CA ARG A 282 -39.27 -6.30 -15.24
C ARG A 282 -39.36 -6.03 -16.74
N SER A 283 -38.94 -4.85 -17.19
CA SER A 283 -38.91 -4.48 -18.59
C SER A 283 -37.99 -5.41 -19.40
N HIS A 284 -36.81 -5.68 -18.88
CA HIS A 284 -35.83 -6.56 -19.51
C HIS A 284 -36.34 -8.02 -19.64
N ALA A 285 -37.01 -8.53 -18.61
CA ALA A 285 -37.61 -9.86 -18.65
C ALA A 285 -38.67 -9.98 -19.75
N ALA A 286 -39.47 -8.96 -20.01
CA ALA A 286 -40.45 -8.94 -21.10
C ALA A 286 -39.76 -8.96 -22.49
N GLN A 287 -38.61 -8.32 -22.64
CA GLN A 287 -37.85 -8.24 -23.89
C GLN A 287 -37.07 -9.53 -24.20
N THR A 288 -36.56 -10.21 -23.18
CA THR A 288 -35.70 -11.40 -23.32
C THR A 288 -36.47 -12.71 -23.35
N ALA A 289 -37.80 -12.66 -23.49
CA ALA A 289 -38.73 -13.82 -23.52
C ALA A 289 -38.63 -14.74 -22.28
N GLY A 290 -37.86 -14.34 -21.25
CA GLY A 290 -37.88 -14.86 -19.88
C GLY A 290 -37.83 -16.37 -19.65
N ASP A 291 -37.19 -17.12 -20.55
CA ASP A 291 -37.22 -18.58 -20.57
C ASP A 291 -36.18 -19.25 -19.65
N SER A 292 -35.25 -18.48 -19.08
CA SER A 292 -34.35 -18.96 -18.04
C SER A 292 -33.65 -17.85 -17.28
N PRO A 293 -33.24 -18.06 -15.98
CA PRO A 293 -32.46 -17.11 -15.25
C PRO A 293 -31.14 -16.72 -15.94
N ALA A 294 -30.50 -17.68 -16.59
CA ALA A 294 -29.23 -17.45 -17.28
C ALA A 294 -29.38 -16.53 -18.50
N ARG A 295 -30.50 -16.61 -19.23
CA ARG A 295 -30.81 -15.72 -20.35
C ARG A 295 -31.22 -14.32 -19.89
N PHE A 296 -31.96 -14.24 -18.81
CA PHE A 296 -32.34 -12.94 -18.23
C PHE A 296 -31.16 -12.00 -17.98
N TRP A 297 -29.97 -12.52 -17.58
CA TRP A 297 -28.81 -11.68 -17.30
C TRP A 297 -28.03 -11.22 -18.53
N LEU A 298 -28.39 -11.67 -19.73
CA LEU A 298 -27.73 -11.21 -20.97
C LEU A 298 -27.94 -9.71 -21.16
N GLY A 299 -26.84 -8.97 -21.30
CA GLY A 299 -26.86 -7.51 -21.45
C GLY A 299 -26.93 -6.72 -20.12
N LEU A 300 -27.14 -7.36 -18.97
CA LEU A 300 -27.17 -6.71 -17.65
C LEU A 300 -25.91 -6.98 -16.84
N LEU A 301 -25.57 -8.24 -16.61
CA LEU A 301 -24.40 -8.66 -15.83
C LEU A 301 -23.71 -9.85 -16.50
N ASN A 302 -22.49 -10.16 -16.05
CA ASN A 302 -21.92 -11.47 -16.34
C ASN A 302 -22.91 -12.57 -15.93
N ARG A 303 -23.18 -13.51 -16.83
CA ARG A 303 -24.21 -14.53 -16.65
C ARG A 303 -24.05 -15.33 -15.34
N LYS A 304 -22.81 -15.76 -14.99
CA LYS A 304 -22.58 -16.50 -13.75
C LYS A 304 -22.82 -15.62 -12.52
N LEU A 305 -22.39 -14.36 -12.58
CA LEU A 305 -22.62 -13.39 -11.50
C LEU A 305 -24.11 -13.17 -11.28
N GLY A 306 -24.86 -12.93 -12.36
CA GLY A 306 -26.30 -12.76 -12.28
C GLY A 306 -27.04 -13.98 -11.73
N CYS A 307 -26.67 -15.20 -12.15
CA CYS A 307 -27.23 -16.43 -11.58
C CYS A 307 -26.92 -16.58 -10.09
N ALA A 308 -25.74 -16.12 -9.62
CA ALA A 308 -25.41 -16.12 -8.21
C ALA A 308 -26.27 -15.11 -7.41
N VAL A 309 -26.52 -13.92 -7.97
CA VAL A 309 -27.45 -12.93 -7.38
C VAL A 309 -28.87 -13.49 -7.33
N TRP A 310 -29.33 -14.16 -8.40
CA TRP A 310 -30.62 -14.84 -8.46
C TRP A 310 -30.78 -15.84 -7.31
N SER A 311 -29.79 -16.71 -7.13
CA SER A 311 -29.77 -17.69 -6.04
C SER A 311 -29.71 -17.02 -4.66
N ALA A 312 -28.92 -15.94 -4.50
CA ALA A 312 -28.84 -15.18 -3.27
C ALA A 312 -30.17 -14.49 -2.89
N ALA A 313 -30.98 -14.10 -3.89
CA ALA A 313 -32.33 -13.60 -3.70
C ALA A 313 -33.33 -14.71 -3.29
N GLY A 314 -32.88 -15.98 -3.19
CA GLY A 314 -33.72 -17.13 -2.84
C GLY A 314 -34.55 -17.64 -4.02
N LEU A 315 -34.22 -17.24 -5.24
CA LEU A 315 -34.83 -17.75 -6.46
C LEU A 315 -34.10 -19.01 -6.93
N ARG A 316 -34.85 -19.98 -7.50
CA ARG A 316 -34.30 -21.25 -7.99
C ARG A 316 -34.27 -21.26 -9.52
N ASP A 317 -33.55 -22.20 -10.11
CA ASP A 317 -33.49 -22.37 -11.58
C ASP A 317 -34.87 -22.59 -12.22
N GLY A 318 -35.83 -23.16 -11.51
CA GLY A 318 -37.21 -23.30 -11.93
C GLY A 318 -38.08 -22.04 -11.87
N ASN A 319 -37.58 -20.96 -11.26
CA ASN A 319 -38.27 -19.67 -11.26
C ASN A 319 -38.02 -18.99 -12.62
N MET A 320 -39.02 -19.00 -13.49
CA MET A 320 -38.92 -18.33 -14.79
C MET A 320 -39.10 -16.81 -14.60
N PRO A 321 -38.25 -15.95 -15.20
CA PRO A 321 -38.43 -14.50 -15.13
C PRO A 321 -39.85 -14.04 -15.52
N ALA A 322 -40.44 -14.62 -16.51
CA ALA A 322 -41.78 -14.24 -17.00
C ALA A 322 -42.91 -14.38 -15.97
N VAL A 323 -42.72 -15.18 -14.91
CA VAL A 323 -43.78 -15.48 -13.90
C VAL A 323 -43.41 -15.01 -12.49
N LEU A 324 -42.34 -14.21 -12.31
CA LEU A 324 -41.99 -13.67 -11.01
C LEU A 324 -43.03 -12.68 -10.52
N THR A 325 -43.36 -12.78 -9.23
CA THR A 325 -44.25 -11.81 -8.55
C THR A 325 -43.55 -10.47 -8.36
N ALA A 326 -44.33 -9.41 -8.11
CA ALA A 326 -43.76 -8.08 -7.81
C ALA A 326 -42.76 -8.09 -6.63
N GLY A 327 -43.08 -8.85 -5.56
CA GLY A 327 -42.21 -9.00 -4.40
C GLY A 327 -40.89 -9.75 -4.72
N GLN A 328 -40.93 -10.71 -5.64
CA GLN A 328 -39.71 -11.41 -6.09
C GLN A 328 -38.80 -10.48 -6.91
N TRP A 329 -39.35 -9.62 -7.74
CA TRP A 329 -38.59 -8.61 -8.48
C TRP A 329 -37.95 -7.59 -7.54
N GLN A 330 -38.70 -7.09 -6.54
CA GLN A 330 -38.16 -6.19 -5.50
C GLN A 330 -37.03 -6.86 -4.74
N LYS A 331 -37.22 -8.12 -4.33
CA LYS A 331 -36.17 -8.87 -3.59
C LYS A 331 -34.93 -9.11 -4.45
N LEU A 332 -35.07 -9.35 -5.74
CA LEU A 332 -33.94 -9.50 -6.65
C LEU A 332 -33.16 -8.19 -6.79
N ALA A 333 -33.86 -7.06 -6.97
CA ALA A 333 -33.26 -5.73 -7.06
C ALA A 333 -32.55 -5.36 -5.74
N HIS A 334 -33.21 -5.58 -4.61
CA HIS A 334 -32.61 -5.37 -3.28
C HIS A 334 -31.33 -6.22 -3.11
N THR A 335 -31.37 -7.52 -3.45
CA THR A 335 -30.20 -8.39 -3.34
C THR A 335 -29.06 -7.93 -4.27
N ALA A 336 -29.35 -7.44 -5.46
CA ALA A 336 -28.34 -6.93 -6.39
C ALA A 336 -27.67 -5.64 -5.91
N LYS A 337 -28.35 -4.86 -5.04
CA LYS A 337 -27.82 -3.62 -4.45
C LYS A 337 -27.23 -3.82 -3.05
N HIS A 338 -27.61 -4.86 -2.32
CA HIS A 338 -27.21 -5.10 -0.93
C HIS A 338 -26.66 -6.51 -0.73
N TRP A 339 -25.78 -6.94 -1.64
CA TRP A 339 -25.24 -8.29 -1.56
C TRP A 339 -24.08 -8.36 -0.56
N ARG A 340 -24.34 -9.03 0.58
CA ARG A 340 -23.42 -9.08 1.73
C ARG A 340 -22.49 -10.27 1.71
N PHE A 341 -21.23 -9.99 2.09
CA PHE A 341 -20.17 -10.95 2.32
C PHE A 341 -19.64 -10.75 3.74
N GLU A 342 -19.82 -11.75 4.58
CA GLU A 342 -19.57 -11.70 6.01
C GLU A 342 -18.37 -12.55 6.43
N GLY A 343 -17.92 -12.39 7.70
CA GLY A 343 -16.80 -13.15 8.26
C GLY A 343 -15.50 -12.82 7.56
N LEU A 344 -15.26 -11.53 7.36
CA LEU A 344 -14.11 -11.03 6.61
C LEU A 344 -12.82 -11.20 7.40
N THR A 345 -11.80 -11.70 6.72
CA THR A 345 -10.41 -11.72 7.19
C THR A 345 -9.46 -11.34 6.07
N SER A 346 -8.30 -10.79 6.40
CA SER A 346 -7.30 -10.46 5.39
C SER A 346 -6.67 -11.73 4.79
N CYS A 347 -6.25 -11.68 3.52
CA CYS A 347 -5.52 -12.77 2.87
C CYS A 347 -4.05 -12.86 3.29
N GLY A 348 -3.63 -12.08 4.27
CA GLY A 348 -2.31 -12.15 4.88
C GLY A 348 -1.19 -11.48 4.08
N TRP A 349 0.02 -11.61 4.60
CA TRP A 349 1.22 -10.86 4.19
C TRP A 349 1.64 -11.06 2.75
N LYS A 350 1.47 -12.27 2.22
CA LYS A 350 1.90 -12.61 0.84
C LYS A 350 1.11 -11.85 -0.22
N GLN A 351 -0.16 -11.55 0.05
CA GLN A 351 -1.03 -10.82 -0.86
C GLN A 351 -1.11 -9.32 -0.53
N ALA A 352 -0.69 -8.90 0.66
CA ALA A 352 -0.70 -7.50 1.06
C ALA A 352 0.29 -6.69 0.20
N GLN A 353 -0.15 -5.54 -0.29
CA GLN A 353 0.72 -4.60 -1.01
C GLN A 353 1.56 -3.78 -0.05
N VAL A 354 1.01 -3.46 1.13
CA VAL A 354 1.64 -2.58 2.12
C VAL A 354 1.36 -3.06 3.54
N THR A 355 2.24 -2.69 4.45
CA THR A 355 2.15 -2.95 5.88
C THR A 355 1.43 -1.79 6.56
N GLY A 356 0.35 -2.07 7.27
CA GLY A 356 -0.20 -1.15 8.26
C GLY A 356 0.45 -1.39 9.62
N GLY A 357 0.45 -0.38 10.49
CA GLY A 357 1.25 -0.38 11.70
C GLY A 357 2.72 -0.06 11.44
N GLY A 358 3.56 -0.14 12.45
CA GLY A 358 4.97 0.22 12.35
C GLY A 358 5.43 1.09 13.50
N LEU A 359 6.56 1.77 13.34
CA LEU A 359 7.02 2.78 14.32
C LEU A 359 6.01 3.92 14.38
N SER A 360 5.55 4.25 15.60
CA SER A 360 4.60 5.34 15.82
C SER A 360 5.12 6.65 15.22
N LEU A 361 4.26 7.39 14.54
CA LEU A 361 4.62 8.66 13.92
C LEU A 361 5.07 9.72 14.92
N ARG A 362 4.69 9.58 16.21
CA ARG A 362 5.16 10.46 17.30
C ARG A 362 6.61 10.25 17.68
N GLU A 363 7.22 9.16 17.27
CA GLU A 363 8.61 8.85 17.59
C GLU A 363 9.61 9.59 16.68
N VAL A 364 9.13 10.27 15.65
CA VAL A 364 9.98 11.03 14.71
C VAL A 364 9.57 12.50 14.64
N ASP A 365 10.52 13.37 14.34
CA ASP A 365 10.28 14.78 14.05
C ASP A 365 9.91 15.01 12.57
N ALA A 366 9.65 16.26 12.17
CA ALA A 366 9.32 16.63 10.79
C ALA A 366 10.44 16.35 9.75
N HIS A 367 11.61 15.93 10.17
CA HIS A 367 12.71 15.48 9.32
C HIS A 367 12.90 13.95 9.37
N PHE A 368 11.95 13.23 9.99
CA PHE A 368 12.01 11.78 10.20
C PHE A 368 13.15 11.34 11.14
N GLN A 369 13.76 12.27 11.90
CA GLN A 369 14.76 11.94 12.90
C GLN A 369 14.07 11.36 14.13
N PHE A 370 14.57 10.23 14.63
CA PHE A 370 14.07 9.56 15.82
C PHE A 370 14.29 10.43 17.06
N GLN A 371 13.23 10.66 17.83
CA GLN A 371 13.28 11.53 19.00
C GLN A 371 14.21 10.96 20.07
N GLY A 372 15.01 11.82 20.66
CA GLY A 372 16.02 11.42 21.66
C GLY A 372 17.29 10.77 21.11
N CYS A 373 17.35 10.44 19.81
CA CYS A 373 18.52 9.83 19.16
C CYS A 373 19.00 10.64 17.96
N PRO A 374 19.71 11.76 18.19
CA PRO A 374 20.13 12.66 17.13
C PRO A 374 21.03 11.98 16.08
N GLY A 375 20.60 11.97 14.82
CA GLY A 375 21.31 11.32 13.71
C GLY A 375 20.78 9.92 13.37
N LEU A 376 19.77 9.42 14.09
CA LEU A 376 19.03 8.22 13.72
C LEU A 376 17.69 8.63 13.10
N TYR A 377 17.34 8.04 11.94
CA TYR A 377 16.13 8.35 11.18
C TYR A 377 15.37 7.07 10.83
N PHE A 378 14.04 7.16 10.73
CA PHE A 378 13.18 6.09 10.23
C PHE A 378 12.30 6.63 9.11
N VAL A 379 12.23 5.91 7.97
CA VAL A 379 11.55 6.37 6.77
C VAL A 379 10.75 5.26 6.08
N GLY A 380 9.84 5.66 5.21
CA GLY A 380 9.04 4.74 4.39
C GLY A 380 8.11 3.85 5.22
N GLU A 381 7.99 2.60 4.79
CA GLU A 381 7.06 1.62 5.35
C GLU A 381 7.48 1.05 6.72
N THR A 382 8.59 1.52 7.30
CA THR A 382 8.97 1.22 8.70
C THR A 382 8.07 1.99 9.68
N LEU A 383 7.53 3.14 9.25
CA LEU A 383 6.63 4.01 10.00
C LEU A 383 5.19 3.53 9.91
N ASP A 384 4.36 3.81 10.93
CA ASP A 384 2.91 3.54 10.93
C ASP A 384 2.17 4.49 9.97
N CYS A 385 2.42 4.30 8.68
CA CYS A 385 1.80 5.07 7.61
C CYS A 385 1.65 4.20 6.36
N ALA A 386 0.45 3.69 6.12
CA ALA A 386 0.09 2.96 4.92
C ALA A 386 -0.81 3.81 4.03
N GLY A 387 -0.40 4.11 2.82
CA GLY A 387 -1.22 4.87 1.86
C GLY A 387 -2.22 3.99 1.13
N SER A 388 -3.29 4.58 0.63
CA SER A 388 -4.27 3.96 -0.27
C SER A 388 -3.60 3.38 -1.54
N CYS A 389 -4.33 2.58 -2.31
CA CYS A 389 -3.89 2.18 -3.65
C CYS A 389 -3.80 3.40 -4.57
N GLY A 390 -2.70 3.50 -5.34
CA GLY A 390 -2.65 4.53 -6.37
C GLY A 390 -1.49 5.52 -6.31
N GLY A 391 -0.34 5.17 -5.74
CA GLY A 391 0.87 6.01 -5.71
C GLY A 391 1.22 6.57 -4.34
N PHE A 392 0.27 6.63 -3.42
CA PHE A 392 0.43 7.21 -2.09
C PHE A 392 1.59 6.60 -1.28
N ASN A 393 1.80 5.28 -1.37
CA ASN A 393 2.87 4.59 -0.66
C ASN A 393 4.26 4.92 -1.21
N LEU A 394 4.41 5.09 -2.51
CA LEU A 394 5.68 5.50 -3.12
C LEU A 394 5.95 6.99 -2.90
N HIS A 395 4.93 7.84 -2.95
CA HIS A 395 5.01 9.24 -2.55
C HIS A 395 5.60 9.37 -1.13
N TRP A 396 5.00 8.67 -0.15
CA TRP A 396 5.48 8.61 1.23
C TRP A 396 6.91 8.08 1.33
N ALA A 397 7.21 6.98 0.65
CA ALA A 397 8.52 6.35 0.73
C ALA A 397 9.64 7.26 0.15
N PHE A 398 9.42 7.81 -1.04
CA PHE A 398 10.39 8.70 -1.67
C PHE A 398 10.53 10.02 -0.90
N GLY A 399 9.41 10.67 -0.54
CA GLY A 399 9.44 11.95 0.15
C GLY A 399 10.09 11.88 1.53
N SER A 400 9.73 10.87 2.34
CA SER A 400 10.36 10.68 3.66
C SER A 400 11.85 10.36 3.53
N GLY A 401 12.24 9.54 2.54
CA GLY A 401 13.64 9.25 2.25
C GLY A 401 14.43 10.50 1.86
N ILE A 402 13.90 11.30 0.93
CA ILE A 402 14.55 12.56 0.48
C ILE A 402 14.70 13.53 1.65
N ALA A 403 13.64 13.72 2.47
CA ALA A 403 13.67 14.63 3.61
C ALA A 403 14.72 14.21 4.64
N ALA A 404 14.72 12.94 5.05
CA ALA A 404 15.71 12.40 5.99
C ALA A 404 17.14 12.45 5.43
N GLY A 405 17.33 12.10 4.15
CA GLY A 405 18.64 12.17 3.50
C GLY A 405 19.24 13.57 3.49
N ARG A 406 18.41 14.57 3.13
CA ARG A 406 18.81 15.99 3.17
C ARG A 406 19.16 16.46 4.58
N ASP A 407 18.41 16.05 5.60
CA ASP A 407 18.68 16.47 6.98
C ASP A 407 19.90 15.76 7.56
N ALA A 408 20.05 14.46 7.36
CA ALA A 408 21.26 13.72 7.75
C ALA A 408 22.52 14.35 7.16
N ALA A 409 22.49 14.74 5.88
CA ALA A 409 23.59 15.44 5.21
C ALA A 409 23.93 16.78 5.88
N ARG A 410 22.92 17.61 6.16
CA ARG A 410 23.10 18.88 6.88
C ARG A 410 23.70 18.68 8.26
N ARG A 411 23.24 17.66 8.98
CA ARG A 411 23.72 17.32 10.32
C ARG A 411 25.21 16.95 10.31
N VAL A 412 25.63 16.01 9.48
CA VAL A 412 27.03 15.53 9.45
C VAL A 412 28.01 16.62 8.99
N GLN A 413 27.54 17.59 8.20
CA GLN A 413 28.34 18.77 7.83
C GLN A 413 28.52 19.75 8.98
N ARG A 414 27.46 19.98 9.82
CA ARG A 414 27.52 20.88 10.99
C ARG A 414 28.41 20.36 12.10
N GLN A 415 28.41 19.06 12.37
CA GLN A 415 29.22 18.43 13.40
C GLN A 415 30.74 18.62 13.20
N ARG A 416 31.19 18.83 11.98
CA ARG A 416 32.61 19.07 11.65
C ARG A 416 33.02 20.54 11.63
N LYS A 417 32.10 21.47 11.74
CA LYS A 417 32.40 22.90 11.86
C LYS A 417 32.56 23.34 13.33
N LYS A 418 32.22 22.44 14.25
CA LYS A 418 32.47 22.54 15.69
C LYS A 418 33.72 21.74 16.09
#